data_8d9d70b5c2321994840fcad979a0d3e3
#
_entry.id   8d9d70b5c2321994840fcad979a0d3e3
#
_cell.length_a   1.000
_cell.length_b   1.000
_cell.length_c   1.000
_cell.angle_alpha   90.00
_cell.angle_beta   90.00
_cell.angle_gamma   90.00
#
_symmetry.space_group_name_H-M   'P 1'
#
loop_
_entity.id
_entity.type
_entity.pdbx_description
1 polymer ?
#
loop_
_entity_poly.entity_id
_entity_poly.type
_entity_poly.pdbx_seq_one_letter_code
_entity_poly.pdbx_strand_id
1 'polypeptide(L)'
;MYPQDFKFALCALVLMWITNVNVARGAEADKPPRLVPVLKIDDELDKRTVIKPSLIPGAGDGLYAAVTIKQGDVIGMLGGQLRTDEDYPAGNYYLASIPECAWEETKPFKYLDSKHFGAHVSRINFAPKRINGVETGFQNAALRQICNYPYVIFVALADIEPGKEIWASYGPYYDYAAFMYEPAVREFFCQHSKIDCRESYSFEP
;
A
#
# COMPACT_ATOMS: atom_id res chain seq x y z
N MET A 1 58.67 12.11 14.98
CA MET A 1 59.31 11.17 15.92
C MET A 1 58.26 10.16 16.28
N TYR A 2 58.29 9.01 15.61
CA TYR A 2 57.49 7.80 15.92
C TYR A 2 58.11 7.08 17.10
N PRO A 3 57.38 6.25 17.89
CA PRO A 3 57.22 4.85 17.57
C PRO A 3 55.78 4.34 17.90
N GLN A 4 55.15 3.51 17.06
CA GLN A 4 55.23 2.05 16.86
C GLN A 4 54.70 1.18 18.01
N ASP A 5 53.69 0.42 17.58
CA ASP A 5 53.35 -0.96 17.93
C ASP A 5 52.95 -1.32 19.36
N PHE A 6 51.71 -1.81 19.47
CA PHE A 6 51.46 -3.04 20.20
C PHE A 6 50.24 -3.80 19.68
N LYS A 7 50.53 -4.90 18.96
CA LYS A 7 49.59 -5.99 18.69
C LYS A 7 49.43 -6.80 19.95
N PHE A 8 48.19 -7.08 20.37
CA PHE A 8 47.90 -8.31 21.08
C PHE A 8 46.56 -8.87 20.58
N ALA A 9 46.70 -9.99 19.86
CA ALA A 9 45.63 -10.91 19.58
C ALA A 9 45.35 -11.70 20.89
N LEU A 10 44.08 -11.69 21.30
CA LEU A 10 43.59 -12.66 22.27
C LEU A 10 42.38 -13.36 21.67
N CYS A 11 42.66 -14.56 21.14
CA CYS A 11 41.69 -15.56 20.76
C CYS A 11 41.02 -16.09 22.02
N ALA A 12 39.79 -15.66 22.34
CA ALA A 12 38.96 -16.31 23.33
C ALA A 12 37.94 -17.19 22.61
N LEU A 13 38.24 -18.49 22.57
CA LEU A 13 37.32 -19.56 22.22
C LEU A 13 36.18 -19.58 23.27
N VAL A 14 35.05 -19.02 22.94
CA VAL A 14 33.81 -19.26 23.69
C VAL A 14 33.13 -20.45 23.05
N LEU A 15 33.33 -21.61 23.68
CA LEU A 15 32.53 -22.82 23.43
C LEU A 15 31.10 -22.53 23.93
N MET A 16 30.23 -22.08 23.02
CA MET A 16 28.80 -22.07 23.28
C MET A 16 28.29 -23.51 23.21
N TRP A 17 27.93 -24.01 24.35
CA TRP A 17 27.09 -25.18 24.49
C TRP A 17 25.71 -24.81 23.88
N ILE A 18 25.45 -25.31 22.67
CA ILE A 18 24.09 -25.30 22.12
C ILE A 18 23.31 -26.38 22.88
N THR A 19 22.66 -25.99 23.97
CA THR A 19 21.58 -26.80 24.51
C THR A 19 20.44 -26.77 23.47
N ASN A 20 20.22 -27.94 22.84
CA ASN A 20 19.00 -28.19 22.08
C ASN A 20 17.80 -28.04 23.01
N VAL A 21 17.24 -26.83 23.08
CA VAL A 21 15.92 -26.66 23.59
C VAL A 21 14.98 -27.12 22.47
N ASN A 22 14.57 -28.36 22.55
CA ASN A 22 13.40 -28.84 21.85
C ASN A 22 12.19 -28.05 22.40
N VAL A 23 11.95 -26.88 21.83
CA VAL A 23 10.64 -26.22 21.96
C VAL A 23 9.69 -27.18 21.24
N ALA A 24 8.93 -27.93 22.04
CA ALA A 24 7.77 -28.66 21.56
C ALA A 24 6.88 -27.64 20.81
N ARG A 25 7.01 -27.61 19.48
CA ARG A 25 6.00 -27.01 18.61
C ARG A 25 4.74 -27.85 18.81
N GLY A 26 3.90 -27.36 19.72
CA GLY A 26 2.60 -27.93 19.98
C GLY A 26 1.80 -28.10 18.71
N ALA A 27 1.17 -29.22 18.62
CA ALA A 27 0.21 -29.77 17.67
C ALA A 27 -0.68 -28.76 16.93
N GLU A 28 -0.12 -27.94 16.00
CA GLU A 28 -0.86 -27.12 15.04
C GLU A 28 -0.61 -27.55 13.59
N ALA A 29 0.14 -28.67 13.43
CA ALA A 29 0.58 -29.17 12.11
C ALA A 29 -0.49 -29.97 11.35
N ASP A 30 -1.66 -30.20 11.91
CA ASP A 30 -2.70 -31.10 11.34
C ASP A 30 -4.00 -30.41 10.93
N LYS A 31 -4.07 -29.08 10.95
CA LYS A 31 -5.20 -28.40 10.32
C LYS A 31 -4.93 -28.31 8.82
N PRO A 32 -5.83 -28.83 7.97
CA PRO A 32 -5.70 -28.65 6.53
C PRO A 32 -5.55 -27.15 6.23
N PRO A 33 -4.72 -26.78 5.23
CA PRO A 33 -4.54 -25.38 4.89
C PRO A 33 -5.91 -24.74 4.68
N ARG A 34 -6.24 -23.73 5.50
CA ARG A 34 -7.51 -23.03 5.43
C ARG A 34 -7.55 -22.33 4.06
N LEU A 35 -8.43 -22.78 3.19
CA LEU A 35 -8.65 -22.12 1.92
C LEU A 35 -9.14 -20.70 2.22
N VAL A 36 -8.29 -19.71 2.00
CA VAL A 36 -8.66 -18.31 2.16
C VAL A 36 -9.40 -17.88 0.89
N PRO A 37 -10.67 -17.48 1.01
CA PRO A 37 -11.43 -17.09 -0.17
C PRO A 37 -10.80 -15.83 -0.81
N VAL A 38 -10.75 -15.83 -2.14
CA VAL A 38 -10.28 -14.70 -2.94
C VAL A 38 -11.47 -14.09 -3.66
N LEU A 39 -11.66 -12.78 -3.50
CA LEU A 39 -12.66 -12.05 -4.27
C LEU A 39 -12.24 -12.00 -5.75
N LYS A 40 -13.15 -12.44 -6.61
CA LYS A 40 -12.95 -12.44 -8.04
C LYS A 40 -12.88 -11.00 -8.58
N ILE A 41 -11.98 -10.77 -9.53
CA ILE A 41 -11.71 -9.48 -10.14
C ILE A 41 -12.51 -9.39 -11.46
N ASP A 42 -12.93 -8.18 -11.81
CA ASP A 42 -13.45 -7.88 -13.13
C ASP A 42 -12.28 -7.43 -14.03
N ASP A 43 -11.76 -8.37 -14.82
CA ASP A 43 -10.62 -8.15 -15.72
C ASP A 43 -10.92 -7.12 -16.83
N GLU A 44 -12.20 -6.85 -17.13
CA GLU A 44 -12.57 -5.87 -18.15
C GLU A 44 -12.21 -4.45 -17.73
N LEU A 45 -12.35 -4.14 -16.42
CA LEU A 45 -11.93 -2.84 -15.88
C LEU A 45 -10.41 -2.68 -15.92
N ASP A 46 -9.66 -3.75 -15.70
CA ASP A 46 -8.20 -3.74 -15.73
C ASP A 46 -7.65 -3.42 -17.14
N LYS A 47 -8.39 -3.75 -18.22
CA LYS A 47 -8.00 -3.41 -19.61
C LYS A 47 -7.94 -1.90 -19.87
N ARG A 48 -8.58 -1.10 -19.03
CA ARG A 48 -8.58 0.38 -19.14
C ARG A 48 -7.34 1.02 -18.52
N THR A 49 -6.50 0.22 -17.88
CA THR A 49 -5.34 0.68 -17.13
C THR A 49 -4.09 -0.11 -17.49
N VAL A 50 -2.92 0.43 -17.13
CA VAL A 50 -1.64 -0.24 -17.34
C VAL A 50 -0.72 0.04 -16.15
N ILE A 51 -0.02 -1.01 -15.69
CA ILE A 51 0.98 -0.92 -14.62
C ILE A 51 2.32 -0.54 -15.25
N LYS A 52 2.97 0.49 -14.71
CA LYS A 52 4.31 0.97 -15.10
C LYS A 52 5.04 1.46 -13.85
N PRO A 53 6.36 1.71 -13.92
CA PRO A 53 7.05 2.39 -12.84
C PRO A 53 6.37 3.71 -12.49
N SER A 54 6.15 3.95 -11.18
CA SER A 54 5.55 5.19 -10.68
C SER A 54 6.44 6.40 -10.95
N LEU A 55 5.83 7.56 -11.15
CA LEU A 55 6.53 8.84 -11.17
C LEU A 55 7.07 9.22 -9.80
N ILE A 56 6.46 8.71 -8.72
CA ILE A 56 6.85 9.00 -7.34
C ILE A 56 8.10 8.21 -6.99
N PRO A 57 9.21 8.87 -6.60
CA PRO A 57 10.46 8.20 -6.27
C PRO A 57 10.28 7.12 -5.19
N GLY A 58 10.79 5.92 -5.45
CA GLY A 58 10.76 4.82 -4.49
C GLY A 58 9.41 4.10 -4.34
N ALA A 59 8.34 4.56 -5.00
CA ALA A 59 7.02 3.93 -4.88
C ALA A 59 6.88 2.60 -5.66
N GLY A 60 7.85 2.23 -6.47
CA GLY A 60 7.81 1.03 -7.29
C GLY A 60 6.86 1.17 -8.47
N ASP A 61 5.87 0.28 -8.58
CA ASP A 61 4.87 0.35 -9.64
C ASP A 61 3.79 1.39 -9.35
N GLY A 62 3.26 1.99 -10.42
CA GLY A 62 2.10 2.87 -10.40
C GLY A 62 1.06 2.42 -11.42
N LEU A 63 -0.18 2.87 -11.25
CA LEU A 63 -1.28 2.62 -12.17
C LEU A 63 -1.49 3.81 -13.08
N TYR A 64 -1.61 3.56 -14.39
CA TYR A 64 -1.82 4.59 -15.41
C TYR A 64 -3.07 4.31 -16.22
N ALA A 65 -3.78 5.36 -16.62
CA ALA A 65 -4.86 5.22 -17.59
C ALA A 65 -4.30 4.79 -18.95
N ALA A 66 -4.87 3.74 -19.54
CA ALA A 66 -4.59 3.30 -20.91
C ALA A 66 -5.52 3.97 -21.93
N VAL A 67 -6.71 4.34 -21.49
CA VAL A 67 -7.74 5.07 -22.23
C VAL A 67 -8.22 6.25 -21.37
N THR A 68 -8.97 7.18 -21.95
CA THR A 68 -9.63 8.23 -21.16
C THR A 68 -10.63 7.60 -20.20
N ILE A 69 -10.50 7.90 -18.90
CA ILE A 69 -11.42 7.53 -17.83
C ILE A 69 -12.17 8.80 -17.42
N LYS A 70 -13.49 8.78 -17.51
CA LYS A 70 -14.30 9.97 -17.20
C LYS A 70 -14.53 10.14 -15.72
N GLN A 71 -14.71 11.39 -15.30
CA GLN A 71 -15.11 11.70 -13.92
C GLN A 71 -16.36 10.91 -13.52
N GLY A 72 -16.30 10.24 -12.36
CA GLY A 72 -17.36 9.39 -11.84
C GLY A 72 -17.30 7.94 -12.30
N ASP A 73 -16.48 7.61 -13.30
CA ASP A 73 -16.30 6.21 -13.74
C ASP A 73 -15.64 5.37 -12.64
N VAL A 74 -16.06 4.10 -12.54
CA VAL A 74 -15.33 3.11 -11.77
C VAL A 74 -14.04 2.77 -12.52
N ILE A 75 -12.90 3.00 -11.88
CA ILE A 75 -11.58 2.67 -12.43
C ILE A 75 -11.35 1.16 -12.33
N GLY A 76 -11.66 0.58 -11.18
CA GLY A 76 -11.53 -0.84 -10.92
C GLY A 76 -11.98 -1.23 -9.51
N MET A 77 -11.99 -2.53 -9.28
CA MET A 77 -12.33 -3.17 -8.00
C MET A 77 -11.05 -3.62 -7.29
N LEU A 78 -10.96 -3.43 -5.97
CA LEU A 78 -9.71 -3.74 -5.28
C LEU A 78 -9.35 -5.23 -5.32
N GLY A 79 -10.30 -6.14 -5.19
CA GLY A 79 -10.03 -7.57 -5.14
C GLY A 79 -9.03 -7.98 -4.06
N GLY A 80 -8.83 -9.27 -3.86
CA GLY A 80 -7.81 -9.75 -2.93
C GLY A 80 -8.27 -10.92 -2.07
N GLN A 81 -7.40 -11.35 -1.16
CA GLN A 81 -7.74 -12.35 -0.14
C GLN A 81 -8.59 -11.74 0.95
N LEU A 82 -9.64 -12.46 1.33
CA LEU A 82 -10.46 -12.09 2.48
C LEU A 82 -9.74 -12.44 3.78
N ARG A 83 -9.67 -11.48 4.72
CA ARG A 83 -9.00 -11.64 6.02
C ARG A 83 -9.95 -11.35 7.17
N THR A 84 -9.73 -12.06 8.28
CA THR A 84 -10.40 -11.84 9.56
C THR A 84 -9.56 -10.93 10.47
N ASP A 85 -10.10 -10.54 11.62
CA ASP A 85 -9.32 -9.83 12.66
C ASP A 85 -8.15 -10.69 13.18
N GLU A 86 -8.31 -12.01 13.25
CA GLU A 86 -7.28 -12.94 13.73
C GLU A 86 -6.11 -13.09 12.74
N ASP A 87 -6.41 -12.98 11.43
CA ASP A 87 -5.43 -13.13 10.36
C ASP A 87 -4.88 -11.76 9.89
N TYR A 88 -5.10 -10.69 10.68
CA TYR A 88 -4.68 -9.34 10.30
C TYR A 88 -3.16 -9.23 10.17
N PRO A 89 -2.61 -9.06 8.95
CA PRO A 89 -1.18 -9.00 8.75
C PRO A 89 -0.65 -7.60 9.11
N ALA A 90 -0.12 -7.45 10.32
CA ALA A 90 0.50 -6.20 10.75
C ALA A 90 1.59 -5.75 9.74
N GLY A 91 1.59 -4.46 9.39
CA GLY A 91 2.54 -3.88 8.43
C GLY A 91 2.24 -4.20 6.96
N ASN A 92 1.06 -4.72 6.63
CA ASN A 92 0.62 -4.90 5.25
C ASN A 92 -0.07 -3.63 4.73
N TYR A 93 0.59 -2.91 3.84
CA TYR A 93 0.10 -1.68 3.22
C TYR A 93 -0.92 -1.88 2.08
N TYR A 94 -1.26 -3.14 1.76
CA TYR A 94 -2.22 -3.50 0.72
C TYR A 94 -3.59 -3.93 1.28
N LEU A 95 -3.86 -3.57 2.52
CA LEU A 95 -5.05 -3.97 3.24
C LEU A 95 -6.12 -2.87 3.18
N ALA A 96 -7.34 -3.23 2.80
CA ALA A 96 -8.50 -2.35 2.86
C ALA A 96 -9.60 -2.97 3.72
N SER A 97 -10.27 -2.15 4.52
CA SER A 97 -11.43 -2.60 5.30
C SER A 97 -12.65 -2.80 4.39
N ILE A 98 -13.38 -3.88 4.61
CA ILE A 98 -14.74 -4.06 4.10
C ILE A 98 -15.67 -3.21 4.99
N PRO A 99 -16.62 -2.45 4.43
CA PRO A 99 -17.50 -1.59 5.22
C PRO A 99 -18.40 -2.41 6.14
N GLU A 100 -18.72 -1.87 7.31
CA GLU A 100 -19.54 -2.55 8.32
C GLU A 100 -20.89 -3.01 7.79
N CYS A 101 -21.49 -2.25 6.87
CA CYS A 101 -22.77 -2.62 6.24
C CYS A 101 -22.72 -3.92 5.42
N ALA A 102 -21.52 -4.36 5.03
CA ALA A 102 -21.32 -5.62 4.30
C ALA A 102 -20.92 -6.80 5.20
N TRP A 103 -20.66 -6.60 6.50
CA TRP A 103 -20.12 -7.64 7.37
C TRP A 103 -21.05 -8.84 7.57
N GLU A 104 -22.35 -8.66 7.48
CA GLU A 104 -23.28 -9.80 7.55
C GLU A 104 -23.09 -10.76 6.37
N GLU A 105 -22.83 -10.21 5.18
CA GLU A 105 -22.61 -11.00 3.96
C GLU A 105 -21.21 -11.61 3.93
N THR A 106 -20.20 -10.89 4.45
CA THR A 106 -18.79 -11.31 4.36
C THR A 106 -18.28 -12.08 5.57
N LYS A 107 -19.09 -12.30 6.60
CA LYS A 107 -18.67 -13.00 7.83
C LYS A 107 -17.85 -14.27 7.54
N PRO A 108 -16.72 -14.48 8.25
CA PRO A 108 -16.14 -13.65 9.34
C PRO A 108 -15.16 -12.61 8.84
N PHE A 109 -15.10 -12.32 7.54
CA PHE A 109 -14.08 -11.52 6.90
C PHE A 109 -14.42 -10.03 6.98
N LYS A 110 -13.40 -9.21 7.31
CA LYS A 110 -13.53 -7.76 7.47
C LYS A 110 -12.55 -6.96 6.61
N TYR A 111 -11.59 -7.65 5.99
CA TYR A 111 -10.53 -7.00 5.21
C TYR A 111 -10.30 -7.69 3.88
N LEU A 112 -9.81 -6.89 2.92
CA LEU A 112 -9.29 -7.34 1.63
C LEU A 112 -7.78 -7.12 1.64
N ASP A 113 -7.01 -8.19 1.45
CA ASP A 113 -5.56 -8.17 1.27
C ASP A 113 -5.25 -8.29 -0.23
N SER A 114 -4.94 -7.17 -0.86
CA SER A 114 -4.68 -7.09 -2.30
C SER A 114 -3.21 -7.29 -2.69
N LYS A 115 -2.34 -7.65 -1.74
CA LYS A 115 -0.89 -7.77 -1.98
C LYS A 115 -0.53 -8.74 -3.12
N HIS A 116 -1.15 -9.92 -3.14
CA HIS A 116 -0.84 -10.99 -4.09
C HIS A 116 -1.96 -11.29 -5.09
N PHE A 117 -3.19 -10.91 -4.77
CA PHE A 117 -4.38 -11.22 -5.55
C PHE A 117 -5.24 -10.00 -5.87
N GLY A 118 -4.66 -8.80 -5.71
CA GLY A 118 -5.34 -7.55 -6.05
C GLY A 118 -5.38 -7.32 -7.57
N ALA A 119 -6.43 -6.60 -8.01
CA ALA A 119 -6.52 -6.07 -9.36
C ALA A 119 -5.50 -4.96 -9.61
N HIS A 120 -5.46 -4.43 -10.83
CA HIS A 120 -4.60 -3.31 -11.22
C HIS A 120 -4.69 -2.12 -10.26
N VAL A 121 -5.87 -1.82 -9.72
CA VAL A 121 -6.08 -0.70 -8.77
C VAL A 121 -5.32 -0.85 -7.46
N SER A 122 -4.82 -2.04 -7.13
CA SER A 122 -3.91 -2.24 -5.99
C SER A 122 -2.56 -1.54 -6.19
N ARG A 123 -2.26 -1.04 -7.40
CA ARG A 123 -1.05 -0.28 -7.76
C ARG A 123 -1.29 1.23 -7.82
N ILE A 124 -2.47 1.72 -7.41
CA ILE A 124 -2.72 3.15 -7.26
C ILE A 124 -1.89 3.65 -6.08
N ASN A 125 -1.00 4.62 -6.35
CA ASN A 125 -0.19 5.24 -5.33
C ASN A 125 -0.91 6.40 -4.64
N PHE A 126 -0.43 6.73 -3.44
CA PHE A 126 -0.89 7.89 -2.69
C PHE A 126 -0.32 9.18 -3.28
N ALA A 127 -1.14 10.24 -3.31
CA ALA A 127 -0.68 11.60 -3.46
C ALA A 127 -1.39 12.53 -2.45
N PRO A 128 -0.70 13.56 -1.91
CA PRO A 128 -1.30 14.45 -0.94
C PRO A 128 -2.36 15.34 -1.59
N LYS A 129 -3.46 15.55 -0.89
CA LYS A 129 -4.50 16.52 -1.30
C LYS A 129 -3.99 17.95 -1.16
N ARG A 130 -3.30 18.22 -0.05
CA ARG A 130 -2.70 19.53 0.23
C ARG A 130 -1.27 19.41 0.70
N ILE A 131 -0.47 20.44 0.37
CA ILE A 131 0.88 20.66 0.92
C ILE A 131 0.89 22.08 1.47
N ASN A 132 1.33 22.26 2.72
CA ASN A 132 1.35 23.55 3.42
C ASN A 132 0.00 24.29 3.33
N GLY A 133 -1.12 23.55 3.42
CA GLY A 133 -2.48 24.07 3.31
C GLY A 133 -2.96 24.39 1.89
N VAL A 134 -2.10 24.29 0.86
CA VAL A 134 -2.42 24.57 -0.55
C VAL A 134 -2.83 23.29 -1.26
N GLU A 135 -3.94 23.32 -2.00
CA GLU A 135 -4.39 22.17 -2.80
C GLU A 135 -3.43 21.85 -3.92
N THR A 136 -3.08 20.55 -4.06
CA THR A 136 -2.11 20.09 -5.07
C THR A 136 -2.75 19.73 -6.40
N GLY A 137 -4.01 19.31 -6.39
CA GLY A 137 -4.70 18.75 -7.55
C GLY A 137 -4.18 17.39 -8.01
N PHE A 138 -3.36 16.71 -7.22
CA PHE A 138 -2.78 15.42 -7.62
C PHE A 138 -3.78 14.27 -7.58
N GLN A 139 -4.66 14.25 -6.56
CA GLN A 139 -5.63 13.17 -6.42
C GLN A 139 -6.66 13.22 -7.55
N ASN A 140 -6.60 12.24 -8.43
CA ASN A 140 -7.55 12.07 -9.53
C ASN A 140 -8.44 10.84 -9.37
N ALA A 141 -8.27 10.09 -8.29
CA ALA A 141 -9.07 8.94 -7.92
C ALA A 141 -9.40 8.93 -6.42
N ALA A 142 -10.46 8.22 -6.06
CA ALA A 142 -10.83 8.00 -4.66
C ALA A 142 -11.23 6.55 -4.43
N LEU A 143 -10.76 5.99 -3.32
CA LEU A 143 -11.27 4.73 -2.77
C LEU A 143 -12.71 4.98 -2.28
N ARG A 144 -13.60 4.05 -2.60
CA ARG A 144 -14.98 4.01 -2.13
C ARG A 144 -15.31 2.65 -1.56
N GLN A 145 -15.85 2.64 -0.36
CA GLN A 145 -16.44 1.45 0.25
C GLN A 145 -17.91 1.41 -0.10
N ILE A 146 -18.41 0.25 -0.52
CA ILE A 146 -19.81 0.01 -0.87
C ILE A 146 -20.33 -1.22 -0.15
N CYS A 147 -21.60 -1.23 0.23
CA CYS A 147 -22.18 -2.29 1.05
C CYS A 147 -22.34 -3.64 0.33
N ASN A 148 -22.36 -3.64 -0.99
CA ASN A 148 -22.50 -4.83 -1.81
C ASN A 148 -21.17 -5.20 -2.49
N TYR A 149 -21.05 -6.46 -2.96
CA TYR A 149 -19.93 -6.84 -3.81
C TYR A 149 -19.70 -5.80 -4.93
N PRO A 150 -18.46 -5.37 -5.20
CA PRO A 150 -17.18 -5.88 -4.73
C PRO A 150 -16.63 -5.21 -3.44
N TYR A 151 -17.40 -4.50 -2.68
CA TYR A 151 -17.14 -3.85 -1.39
C TYR A 151 -16.17 -2.67 -1.43
N VAL A 152 -15.10 -2.73 -2.23
CA VAL A 152 -14.09 -1.67 -2.34
C VAL A 152 -13.77 -1.43 -3.81
N ILE A 153 -14.00 -0.20 -4.25
CA ILE A 153 -13.75 0.26 -5.62
C ILE A 153 -12.93 1.55 -5.61
N PHE A 154 -12.32 1.86 -6.74
CA PHE A 154 -11.78 3.18 -7.02
C PHE A 154 -12.61 3.87 -8.09
N VAL A 155 -12.90 5.16 -7.88
CA VAL A 155 -13.65 6.00 -8.83
C VAL A 155 -12.81 7.21 -9.23
N ALA A 156 -12.96 7.67 -10.46
CA ALA A 156 -12.29 8.86 -10.96
C ALA A 156 -12.92 10.13 -10.36
N LEU A 157 -12.10 11.03 -9.81
CA LEU A 157 -12.52 12.33 -9.29
C LEU A 157 -12.56 13.42 -10.36
N ALA A 158 -11.85 13.23 -11.45
CA ALA A 158 -11.80 14.10 -12.63
C ALA A 158 -11.58 13.22 -13.88
N ASP A 159 -11.68 13.79 -15.08
CA ASP A 159 -11.27 13.11 -16.30
C ASP A 159 -9.77 12.79 -16.23
N ILE A 160 -9.41 11.52 -16.51
CA ILE A 160 -8.03 11.03 -16.50
C ILE A 160 -7.65 10.66 -17.92
N GLU A 161 -6.74 11.41 -18.51
CA GLU A 161 -6.27 11.19 -19.87
C GLU A 161 -5.31 9.98 -19.96
N PRO A 162 -5.24 9.32 -21.14
CA PRO A 162 -4.30 8.23 -21.36
C PRO A 162 -2.86 8.63 -21.01
N GLY A 163 -2.15 7.73 -20.35
CA GLY A 163 -0.76 7.93 -19.92
C GLY A 163 -0.60 8.72 -18.61
N LYS A 164 -1.68 9.19 -17.99
CA LYS A 164 -1.63 9.82 -16.66
C LYS A 164 -1.60 8.77 -15.57
N GLU A 165 -0.74 8.96 -14.57
CA GLU A 165 -0.73 8.14 -13.37
C GLU A 165 -1.96 8.44 -12.51
N ILE A 166 -2.52 7.40 -11.94
CA ILE A 166 -3.71 7.46 -11.09
C ILE A 166 -3.25 7.50 -9.64
N TRP A 167 -3.67 8.55 -8.92
CA TRP A 167 -3.30 8.79 -7.53
C TRP A 167 -4.52 9.01 -6.65
N ALA A 168 -4.48 8.45 -5.45
CA ALA A 168 -5.60 8.53 -4.52
C ALA A 168 -5.14 8.76 -3.07
N SER A 169 -6.10 9.04 -2.17
CA SER A 169 -5.92 8.89 -0.73
C SER A 169 -6.25 7.46 -0.31
N TYR A 170 -5.48 6.92 0.64
CA TYR A 170 -5.77 5.61 1.27
C TYR A 170 -6.65 5.72 2.52
N GLY A 171 -7.11 6.94 2.84
CA GLY A 171 -7.95 7.21 4.00
C GLY A 171 -7.15 7.66 5.24
N PRO A 172 -7.86 8.10 6.30
CA PRO A 172 -7.24 8.80 7.44
C PRO A 172 -6.44 7.89 8.39
N TYR A 173 -6.57 6.59 8.27
CA TYR A 173 -5.92 5.62 9.17
C TYR A 173 -4.62 5.03 8.59
N TYR A 174 -4.23 5.44 7.39
CA TYR A 174 -2.97 4.99 6.78
C TYR A 174 -1.79 5.79 7.33
N ASP A 175 -0.67 5.13 7.62
CA ASP A 175 0.56 5.81 8.03
C ASP A 175 1.30 6.37 6.82
N TYR A 176 1.01 7.62 6.51
CA TYR A 176 1.68 8.34 5.42
C TYR A 176 3.06 8.87 5.79
N ALA A 177 3.37 9.00 7.09
CA ALA A 177 4.56 9.71 7.55
C ALA A 177 5.84 9.04 7.06
N ALA A 178 5.92 7.71 7.16
CA ALA A 178 7.06 6.94 6.71
C ALA A 178 7.43 7.16 5.23
N PHE A 179 6.44 7.49 4.41
CA PHE A 179 6.62 7.71 2.96
C PHE A 179 6.76 9.20 2.62
N MET A 180 5.87 10.05 3.13
CA MET A 180 5.78 11.46 2.74
C MET A 180 6.95 12.32 3.24
N TYR A 181 7.64 11.89 4.29
CA TYR A 181 8.84 12.59 4.78
C TYR A 181 10.14 12.09 4.16
N GLU A 182 10.10 11.08 3.28
CA GLU A 182 11.27 10.72 2.48
C GLU A 182 11.70 11.91 1.59
N PRO A 183 12.98 12.33 1.65
CA PRO A 183 13.42 13.56 0.99
C PRO A 183 13.09 13.61 -0.51
N ALA A 184 13.29 12.51 -1.23
CA ALA A 184 13.01 12.44 -2.67
C ALA A 184 11.51 12.55 -2.98
N VAL A 185 10.65 11.96 -2.14
CA VAL A 185 9.17 12.03 -2.29
C VAL A 185 8.68 13.44 -2.00
N ARG A 186 9.15 14.04 -0.89
CA ARG A 186 8.84 15.42 -0.54
C ARG A 186 9.22 16.38 -1.66
N GLU A 187 10.46 16.28 -2.15
CA GLU A 187 10.96 17.13 -3.24
C GLU A 187 10.11 16.96 -4.50
N PHE A 188 9.79 15.72 -4.88
CA PHE A 188 8.94 15.41 -6.02
C PHE A 188 7.59 16.14 -5.94
N PHE A 189 6.87 16.00 -4.84
CA PHE A 189 5.56 16.63 -4.70
C PHE A 189 5.64 18.17 -4.62
N CYS A 190 6.62 18.72 -3.92
CA CYS A 190 6.82 20.16 -3.87
C CYS A 190 7.12 20.78 -5.24
N GLN A 191 7.99 20.15 -6.01
CA GLN A 191 8.33 20.60 -7.36
C GLN A 191 7.13 20.52 -8.31
N HIS A 192 6.41 19.42 -8.32
CA HIS A 192 5.28 19.20 -9.23
C HIS A 192 4.05 20.05 -8.87
N SER A 193 3.84 20.34 -7.59
CA SER A 193 2.80 21.26 -7.13
C SER A 193 3.18 22.73 -7.27
N LYS A 194 4.48 23.04 -7.51
CA LYS A 194 5.04 24.39 -7.50
C LYS A 194 4.89 25.09 -6.14
N ILE A 195 4.77 24.34 -5.06
CA ILE A 195 4.69 24.84 -3.70
C ILE A 195 6.10 24.92 -3.11
N ASP A 196 6.44 26.04 -2.49
CA ASP A 196 7.72 26.18 -1.79
C ASP A 196 7.69 25.43 -0.47
N CYS A 197 8.53 24.40 -0.35
CA CYS A 197 8.64 23.56 0.84
C CYS A 197 9.98 23.75 1.58
N ARG A 198 10.75 24.81 1.28
CA ARG A 198 12.09 24.99 1.88
C ARG A 198 12.01 25.31 3.36
N GLU A 199 11.07 26.17 3.76
CA GLU A 199 10.94 26.62 5.14
C GLU A 199 10.04 25.69 5.98
N SER A 200 9.04 25.10 5.37
CA SER A 200 8.09 24.21 6.05
C SER A 200 7.58 23.14 5.12
N TYR A 201 7.21 22.00 5.68
CA TYR A 201 6.53 20.93 4.98
C TYR A 201 5.49 20.26 5.87
N SER A 202 4.25 20.38 5.46
CA SER A 202 3.12 19.62 5.99
C SER A 202 2.27 19.11 4.84
N PHE A 203 1.55 18.02 5.04
CA PHE A 203 0.66 17.48 4.02
C PHE A 203 -0.66 17.03 4.64
N GLU A 204 -1.72 17.04 3.84
CA GLU A 204 -3.01 16.44 4.14
C GLU A 204 -3.28 15.32 3.14
N PRO A 205 -3.71 14.12 3.62
CA PRO A 205 -4.02 12.97 2.79
C PRO A 205 -5.30 13.13 1.96
#